data_1762e20d5eb04128bb5979a930f8000f
#
_entry.id   1762e20d5eb04128bb5979a930f8000f
#
_cell.length_a   1.000
_cell.length_b   1.000
_cell.length_c   1.000
_cell.angle_alpha   90.00
_cell.angle_beta   90.00
_cell.angle_gamma   90.00
#
_symmetry.space_group_name_H-M   'P 1'
#
loop_
_entity.id
_entity.type
_entity.pdbx_description
1 polymer ?
#
loop_
_entity_poly.entity_id
_entity_poly.type
_entity_poly.pdbx_seq_one_letter_code
_entity_poly.pdbx_strand_id
1 'polypeptide(L)'
;MKEIMNKLIENGYEAYIVGGYVRDYLLGIESEDIDICTNAPINVITKLFNGQGTAFPQYFAYHIEKDGVSYDINSYRKELAYRRNKPVELELAPDLATDLLRRDFTINTFAITIDGHLIDIYGAKKDLDSRLIRVMGDADKKFKEDKTRILRAIRFACTLDFDLEPRIIDFLANKHVYLLNEISPEFKKRELDKIFDSHNAYKFFYLVKRYNMWKYFNIHRVPQVTQTYSRYGIWAQVETDLIFTKEEKRIIEGIKKIVAKGDIDFLDFVLHSPEILYNAASILGIEGKVRTLLDILSIKSIVEIDMSVSTMLNYVDIDDFKRVYKIVERNIMEGKLENNKEAIIGYLKCL
;
A
#
# COMPACT_ATOMS: atom_id res chain seq x y z
N MET A 1 6.28 -19.40 -9.96
CA MET A 1 7.34 -19.49 -8.95
C MET A 1 8.28 -20.68 -9.17
N LYS A 2 7.87 -21.94 -8.98
CA LYS A 2 8.74 -23.13 -9.13
C LYS A 2 9.46 -23.22 -10.48
N GLU A 3 8.81 -22.84 -11.55
CA GLU A 3 9.40 -22.83 -12.90
C GLU A 3 10.61 -21.89 -13.01
N ILE A 4 10.53 -20.70 -12.40
CA ILE A 4 11.64 -19.73 -12.39
C ILE A 4 12.82 -20.29 -11.59
N MET A 5 12.55 -20.87 -10.41
CA MET A 5 13.59 -21.47 -9.56
C MET A 5 14.23 -22.69 -10.25
N ASN A 6 13.42 -23.59 -10.83
CA ASN A 6 13.92 -24.74 -11.57
C ASN A 6 14.86 -24.33 -12.71
N LYS A 7 14.50 -23.31 -13.47
CA LYS A 7 15.32 -22.83 -14.59
C LYS A 7 16.73 -22.36 -14.14
N LEU A 8 16.84 -21.78 -12.95
CA LEU A 8 18.13 -21.44 -12.35
C LEU A 8 18.90 -22.68 -11.88
N ILE A 9 18.20 -23.58 -11.17
CA ILE A 9 18.80 -24.81 -10.58
C ILE A 9 19.28 -25.78 -11.67
N GLU A 10 18.51 -26.00 -12.71
CA GLU A 10 18.86 -26.86 -13.87
C GLU A 10 20.08 -26.33 -14.64
N ASN A 11 20.38 -25.03 -14.53
CA ASN A 11 21.58 -24.42 -15.07
C ASN A 11 22.74 -24.33 -14.07
N GLY A 12 22.66 -25.02 -12.93
CA GLY A 12 23.74 -25.15 -11.93
C GLY A 12 23.82 -24.00 -10.93
N TYR A 13 22.77 -23.20 -10.78
CA TYR A 13 22.73 -22.10 -9.84
C TYR A 13 21.80 -22.38 -8.66
N GLU A 14 22.07 -21.73 -7.54
CA GLU A 14 21.17 -21.70 -6.39
C GLU A 14 19.96 -20.83 -6.67
N ALA A 15 18.82 -21.14 -6.06
CA ALA A 15 17.63 -20.30 -6.10
C ALA A 15 16.84 -20.42 -4.80
N TYR A 16 16.57 -19.30 -4.15
CA TYR A 16 15.80 -19.21 -2.91
C TYR A 16 14.76 -18.10 -3.00
N ILE A 17 13.56 -18.38 -2.48
CA ILE A 17 12.59 -17.33 -2.22
C ILE A 17 13.03 -16.62 -0.94
N VAL A 18 12.99 -15.29 -0.91
CA VAL A 18 13.51 -14.51 0.21
C VAL A 18 12.63 -13.29 0.54
N GLY A 19 12.94 -12.62 1.63
CA GLY A 19 12.40 -11.29 1.90
C GLY A 19 10.99 -11.25 2.46
N GLY A 20 10.26 -10.24 2.00
CA GLY A 20 8.91 -9.95 2.47
C GLY A 20 7.93 -11.09 2.26
N TYR A 21 7.99 -11.73 1.10
CA TYR A 21 7.13 -12.88 0.79
C TYR A 21 7.25 -14.01 1.83
N VAL A 22 8.49 -14.37 2.22
CA VAL A 22 8.70 -15.47 3.19
C VAL A 22 8.17 -15.09 4.57
N ARG A 23 8.39 -13.85 5.02
CA ARG A 23 7.82 -13.33 6.26
C ARG A 23 6.30 -13.39 6.22
N ASP A 24 5.69 -12.91 5.15
CA ASP A 24 4.23 -12.84 5.00
C ASP A 24 3.63 -14.24 4.93
N TYR A 25 4.25 -15.17 4.21
CA TYR A 25 3.89 -16.59 4.21
C TYR A 25 3.89 -17.20 5.61
N LEU A 26 4.94 -16.93 6.42
CA LEU A 26 5.03 -17.41 7.81
C LEU A 26 4.00 -16.80 8.75
N LEU A 27 3.47 -15.63 8.41
CA LEU A 27 2.41 -14.92 9.14
C LEU A 27 1.00 -15.25 8.62
N GLY A 28 0.88 -16.05 7.55
CA GLY A 28 -0.40 -16.34 6.90
C GLY A 28 -0.99 -15.15 6.13
N ILE A 29 -0.15 -14.22 5.69
CA ILE A 29 -0.52 -13.04 4.89
C ILE A 29 -0.25 -13.35 3.42
N GLU A 30 -1.22 -13.09 2.56
CA GLU A 30 -1.06 -13.22 1.11
C GLU A 30 -0.15 -12.10 0.56
N SER A 31 0.73 -12.46 -0.37
CA SER A 31 1.64 -11.54 -1.06
C SER A 31 1.84 -11.97 -2.50
N GLU A 32 1.83 -11.00 -3.41
CA GLU A 32 2.01 -11.21 -4.85
C GLU A 32 3.41 -10.80 -5.33
N ASP A 33 4.21 -10.17 -4.47
CA ASP A 33 5.58 -9.75 -4.77
C ASP A 33 6.57 -10.83 -4.28
N ILE A 34 7.17 -11.56 -5.21
CA ILE A 34 8.07 -12.67 -4.90
C ILE A 34 9.52 -12.29 -5.23
N ASP A 35 10.33 -12.14 -4.19
CA ASP A 35 11.77 -11.98 -4.31
C ASP A 35 12.46 -13.36 -4.42
N ILE A 36 13.23 -13.58 -5.48
CA ILE A 36 14.12 -14.75 -5.64
C ILE A 36 15.55 -14.27 -5.62
N CYS A 37 16.40 -14.88 -4.81
CA CYS A 37 17.84 -14.63 -4.84
C CYS A 37 18.61 -15.85 -5.35
N THR A 38 19.74 -15.61 -6.02
CA THR A 38 20.55 -16.63 -6.69
C THR A 38 22.02 -16.23 -6.72
N ASN A 39 22.92 -17.22 -6.82
CA ASN A 39 24.33 -16.98 -7.12
C ASN A 39 24.61 -16.79 -8.62
N ALA A 40 23.58 -16.87 -9.48
CA ALA A 40 23.71 -16.59 -10.91
C ALA A 40 24.04 -15.11 -11.15
N PRO A 41 25.07 -14.78 -11.94
CA PRO A 41 25.34 -13.39 -12.34
C PRO A 41 24.23 -12.83 -13.22
N ILE A 42 24.00 -11.51 -13.17
CA ILE A 42 22.91 -10.84 -13.91
C ILE A 42 22.91 -11.11 -15.41
N ASN A 43 24.08 -11.22 -16.05
CA ASN A 43 24.19 -11.55 -17.48
C ASN A 43 23.67 -12.97 -17.78
N VAL A 44 23.84 -13.91 -16.87
CA VAL A 44 23.28 -15.28 -16.98
C VAL A 44 21.77 -15.23 -16.79
N ILE A 45 21.27 -14.55 -15.75
CA ILE A 45 19.83 -14.37 -15.51
C ILE A 45 19.16 -13.78 -16.75
N THR A 46 19.71 -12.69 -17.28
CA THR A 46 19.21 -12.03 -18.51
C THR A 46 19.16 -13.00 -19.69
N LYS A 47 20.18 -13.86 -19.87
CA LYS A 47 20.22 -14.85 -20.94
C LYS A 47 19.17 -15.96 -20.74
N LEU A 48 19.04 -16.46 -19.53
CA LEU A 48 18.09 -17.52 -19.20
C LEU A 48 16.63 -17.07 -19.38
N PHE A 49 16.32 -15.82 -19.00
CA PHE A 49 14.97 -15.27 -19.04
C PHE A 49 14.74 -14.27 -20.17
N ASN A 50 15.57 -14.33 -21.22
CA ASN A 50 15.51 -13.40 -22.36
C ASN A 50 14.09 -13.29 -22.93
N GLY A 51 13.60 -12.04 -23.08
CA GLY A 51 12.25 -11.75 -23.58
C GLY A 51 11.10 -11.98 -22.59
N GLN A 52 11.39 -12.41 -21.35
CA GLN A 52 10.35 -12.65 -20.33
C GLN A 52 10.22 -11.52 -19.30
N GLY A 53 11.16 -10.57 -19.30
CA GLY A 53 11.18 -9.49 -18.32
C GLY A 53 12.19 -8.41 -18.60
N THR A 54 12.51 -7.59 -17.60
CA THR A 54 13.41 -6.43 -17.71
C THR A 54 14.60 -6.58 -16.78
N ALA A 55 15.83 -6.42 -17.35
CA ALA A 55 17.08 -6.44 -16.61
C ALA A 55 17.40 -5.05 -16.02
N PHE A 56 17.91 -5.03 -14.79
CA PHE A 56 18.48 -3.88 -14.11
C PHE A 56 19.93 -4.19 -13.68
N PRO A 57 20.90 -4.22 -14.63
CA PRO A 57 22.26 -4.68 -14.36
C PRO A 57 22.95 -3.90 -13.23
N GLN A 58 22.68 -2.61 -13.11
CA GLN A 58 23.25 -1.74 -12.07
C GLN A 58 22.81 -2.14 -10.64
N TYR A 59 21.75 -2.95 -10.51
CA TYR A 59 21.27 -3.47 -9.23
C TYR A 59 21.39 -4.98 -9.12
N PHE A 60 21.99 -5.65 -10.13
CA PHE A 60 22.05 -7.12 -10.23
C PHE A 60 20.65 -7.78 -10.13
N ALA A 61 19.66 -7.15 -10.74
CA ALA A 61 18.26 -7.53 -10.63
C ALA A 61 17.61 -7.76 -12.00
N TYR A 62 16.65 -8.67 -12.05
CA TYR A 62 15.82 -8.96 -13.22
C TYR A 62 14.37 -9.11 -12.77
N HIS A 63 13.47 -8.36 -13.39
CA HIS A 63 12.06 -8.33 -13.07
C HIS A 63 11.23 -9.09 -14.11
N ILE A 64 10.30 -9.94 -13.66
CA ILE A 64 9.35 -10.68 -14.49
C ILE A 64 7.94 -10.48 -13.93
N GLU A 65 6.99 -10.17 -14.79
CA GLU A 65 5.56 -10.29 -14.49
C GLU A 65 5.00 -11.52 -15.20
N LYS A 66 4.39 -12.42 -14.44
CA LYS A 66 3.79 -13.65 -14.98
C LYS A 66 2.53 -14.01 -14.21
N ASP A 67 1.43 -14.21 -14.94
CA ASP A 67 0.13 -14.62 -14.39
C ASP A 67 -0.39 -13.69 -13.25
N GLY A 68 -0.13 -12.39 -13.37
CA GLY A 68 -0.49 -11.39 -12.37
C GLY A 68 0.43 -11.36 -11.13
N VAL A 69 1.49 -12.17 -11.10
CA VAL A 69 2.47 -12.20 -10.01
C VAL A 69 3.77 -11.54 -10.44
N SER A 70 4.31 -10.69 -9.58
CA SER A 70 5.60 -9.99 -9.75
C SER A 70 6.75 -10.83 -9.18
N TYR A 71 7.80 -11.02 -9.96
CA TYR A 71 9.00 -11.75 -9.56
C TYR A 71 10.24 -10.88 -9.73
N ASP A 72 10.95 -10.65 -8.65
CA ASP A 72 12.26 -9.98 -8.67
C ASP A 72 13.38 -11.00 -8.44
N ILE A 73 14.14 -11.31 -9.50
CA ILE A 73 15.28 -12.24 -9.46
C ILE A 73 16.55 -11.42 -9.23
N ASN A 74 17.19 -11.60 -8.10
CA ASN A 74 18.35 -10.84 -7.67
C ASN A 74 19.58 -11.74 -7.54
N SER A 75 20.72 -11.37 -8.18
CA SER A 75 22.00 -11.99 -7.85
C SER A 75 22.39 -11.65 -6.40
N TYR A 76 23.05 -12.58 -5.70
CA TYR A 76 23.62 -12.29 -4.36
C TYR A 76 24.54 -11.08 -4.45
N ARG A 77 24.34 -10.11 -3.57
CA ARG A 77 25.11 -8.87 -3.58
C ARG A 77 25.46 -8.33 -2.20
N LYS A 78 26.53 -7.54 -2.17
CA LYS A 78 26.88 -6.64 -1.08
C LYS A 78 26.62 -5.21 -1.52
N GLU A 79 26.27 -4.36 -0.58
CA GLU A 79 26.07 -2.94 -0.77
C GLU A 79 27.19 -2.21 -0.04
N LEU A 80 28.16 -1.64 -0.79
CA LEU A 80 29.39 -1.08 -0.25
C LEU A 80 29.26 0.42 0.07
N ALA A 81 28.51 1.16 -0.74
CA ALA A 81 28.32 2.58 -0.56
C ALA A 81 26.90 3.00 -0.87
N TYR A 82 26.45 4.05 -0.16
CA TYR A 82 25.12 4.63 -0.29
C TYR A 82 25.20 6.12 -0.63
N ARG A 83 24.30 6.58 -1.51
CA ARG A 83 24.12 7.99 -1.81
C ARG A 83 22.62 8.29 -1.94
N ARG A 84 22.13 9.32 -1.21
CA ARG A 84 20.72 9.70 -1.21
C ARG A 84 19.78 8.52 -0.96
N ASN A 85 20.11 7.73 0.07
CA ASN A 85 19.33 6.56 0.50
C ASN A 85 19.26 5.41 -0.55
N LYS A 86 20.18 5.36 -1.51
CA LYS A 86 20.27 4.31 -2.50
C LYS A 86 21.67 3.70 -2.52
N PRO A 87 21.79 2.39 -2.67
CA PRO A 87 23.09 1.77 -2.90
C PRO A 87 23.63 2.24 -4.26
N VAL A 88 24.88 2.68 -4.28
CA VAL A 88 25.57 3.19 -5.50
C VAL A 88 26.79 2.37 -5.88
N GLU A 89 27.29 1.55 -4.96
CA GLU A 89 28.38 0.63 -5.20
C GLU A 89 27.98 -0.75 -4.70
N LEU A 90 27.97 -1.70 -5.63
CA LEU A 90 27.51 -3.05 -5.41
C LEU A 90 28.57 -4.05 -5.88
N GLU A 91 28.73 -5.13 -5.11
CA GLU A 91 29.55 -6.29 -5.50
C GLU A 91 28.71 -7.56 -5.40
N LEU A 92 29.08 -8.59 -6.17
CA LEU A 92 28.51 -9.92 -5.98
C LEU A 92 28.89 -10.47 -4.61
N ALA A 93 27.93 -11.04 -3.90
CA ALA A 93 28.18 -11.73 -2.65
C ALA A 93 28.55 -13.20 -2.91
N PRO A 94 29.43 -13.81 -2.09
CA PRO A 94 29.86 -15.19 -2.28
C PRO A 94 28.78 -16.22 -1.95
N ASP A 95 27.82 -15.87 -1.11
CA ASP A 95 26.83 -16.80 -0.56
C ASP A 95 25.53 -16.10 -0.13
N LEU A 96 24.50 -16.89 0.12
CA LEU A 96 23.20 -16.46 0.62
C LEU A 96 23.31 -15.67 1.93
N ALA A 97 24.13 -16.11 2.88
CA ALA A 97 24.27 -15.47 4.18
C ALA A 97 24.70 -14.00 4.02
N THR A 98 25.68 -13.77 3.17
CA THR A 98 26.19 -12.42 2.87
C THR A 98 25.10 -11.55 2.20
N ASP A 99 24.28 -12.09 1.29
CA ASP A 99 23.16 -11.35 0.70
C ASP A 99 22.10 -10.99 1.75
N LEU A 100 21.76 -11.91 2.63
CA LEU A 100 20.77 -11.68 3.68
C LEU A 100 21.25 -10.64 4.72
N LEU A 101 22.55 -10.53 4.98
CA LEU A 101 23.12 -9.58 5.93
C LEU A 101 22.93 -8.11 5.53
N ARG A 102 22.83 -7.80 4.22
CA ARG A 102 22.60 -6.42 3.76
C ARG A 102 21.17 -5.93 4.02
N ARG A 103 20.22 -6.81 4.27
CA ARG A 103 18.79 -6.48 4.45
C ARG A 103 18.58 -5.56 5.65
N ASP A 104 17.39 -4.97 5.71
CA ASP A 104 17.04 -3.97 6.72
C ASP A 104 16.75 -4.58 8.09
N PHE A 105 15.85 -5.57 8.14
CA PHE A 105 15.39 -6.17 9.40
C PHE A 105 15.53 -7.68 9.38
N THR A 106 15.73 -8.27 10.58
CA THR A 106 15.87 -9.71 10.75
C THR A 106 14.69 -10.48 10.16
N ILE A 107 13.47 -10.03 10.37
CA ILE A 107 12.23 -10.65 9.85
C ILE A 107 12.16 -10.73 8.31
N ASN A 108 13.07 -10.07 7.59
CA ASN A 108 13.19 -10.10 6.13
C ASN A 108 14.40 -10.95 5.67
N THR A 109 15.07 -11.69 6.58
CA THR A 109 16.25 -12.51 6.25
C THR A 109 15.95 -14.00 6.11
N PHE A 110 14.68 -14.38 6.07
CA PHE A 110 14.30 -15.75 5.75
C PHE A 110 14.56 -16.09 4.29
N ALA A 111 14.86 -17.37 4.04
CA ALA A 111 14.87 -17.94 2.71
C ALA A 111 14.10 -19.27 2.70
N ILE A 112 13.49 -19.60 1.55
CA ILE A 112 12.81 -20.89 1.34
C ILE A 112 13.40 -21.53 0.09
N THR A 113 13.75 -22.83 0.18
CA THR A 113 14.18 -23.65 -0.95
C THR A 113 12.99 -24.00 -1.85
N ILE A 114 13.27 -24.52 -3.04
CA ILE A 114 12.24 -25.01 -3.96
C ILE A 114 11.37 -26.13 -3.37
N ASP A 115 11.92 -26.93 -2.46
CA ASP A 115 11.24 -28.03 -1.76
C ASP A 115 10.48 -27.55 -0.52
N GLY A 116 10.47 -26.25 -0.25
CA GLY A 116 9.73 -25.65 0.85
C GLY A 116 10.47 -25.64 2.21
N HIS A 117 11.77 -25.98 2.27
CA HIS A 117 12.52 -25.92 3.50
C HIS A 117 12.86 -24.48 3.87
N LEU A 118 12.53 -24.09 5.09
CA LEU A 118 12.86 -22.77 5.66
C LEU A 118 14.32 -22.72 6.07
N ILE A 119 15.03 -21.69 5.63
CA ILE A 119 16.40 -21.36 6.03
C ILE A 119 16.33 -20.07 6.88
N ASP A 120 16.83 -20.16 8.11
CA ASP A 120 16.91 -19.04 9.06
C ASP A 120 18.33 -18.95 9.64
N ILE A 121 19.21 -18.29 8.90
CA ILE A 121 20.64 -18.16 9.25
C ILE A 121 20.83 -17.25 10.46
N TYR A 122 19.98 -16.22 10.62
CA TYR A 122 20.17 -15.14 11.59
C TYR A 122 19.23 -15.22 12.80
N GLY A 123 18.47 -16.30 12.96
CA GLY A 123 17.55 -16.49 14.07
C GLY A 123 16.32 -15.55 14.00
N ALA A 124 15.94 -15.18 12.81
CA ALA A 124 14.81 -14.26 12.53
C ALA A 124 13.47 -14.80 13.02
N LYS A 125 13.32 -16.14 13.13
CA LYS A 125 12.10 -16.79 13.63
C LYS A 125 11.78 -16.36 15.06
N LYS A 126 12.79 -16.18 15.89
CA LYS A 126 12.62 -15.69 17.28
C LYS A 126 12.02 -14.27 17.28
N ASP A 127 12.49 -13.38 16.41
CA ASP A 127 11.97 -12.01 16.31
C ASP A 127 10.55 -12.00 15.72
N LEU A 128 10.28 -12.86 14.73
CA LEU A 128 8.96 -13.02 14.15
C LEU A 128 7.94 -13.50 15.20
N ASP A 129 8.29 -14.54 15.97
CA ASP A 129 7.42 -15.11 17.01
C ASP A 129 7.20 -14.14 18.18
N SER A 130 8.22 -13.33 18.49
CA SER A 130 8.14 -12.28 19.51
C SER A 130 7.48 -10.99 19.01
N ARG A 131 7.06 -10.94 17.74
CA ARG A 131 6.52 -9.75 17.10
C ARG A 131 7.44 -8.54 17.23
N LEU A 132 8.73 -8.70 16.91
CA LEU A 132 9.75 -7.69 17.11
C LEU A 132 10.39 -7.25 15.78
N ILE A 133 10.41 -5.95 15.52
CA ILE A 133 11.20 -5.34 14.44
C ILE A 133 12.61 -5.09 14.96
N ARG A 134 13.55 -5.88 14.49
CA ARG A 134 14.97 -5.74 14.81
C ARG A 134 15.79 -5.42 13.57
N VAL A 135 16.70 -4.46 13.67
CA VAL A 135 17.62 -4.10 12.58
C VAL A 135 18.64 -5.20 12.38
N MET A 136 18.92 -5.53 11.12
CA MET A 136 19.99 -6.45 10.76
C MET A 136 21.36 -5.78 10.92
N GLY A 137 22.09 -6.16 11.97
CA GLY A 137 23.40 -5.59 12.30
C GLY A 137 23.32 -4.33 13.18
N ASP A 138 24.17 -3.34 12.89
CA ASP A 138 24.26 -2.09 13.63
C ASP A 138 23.19 -1.07 13.15
N ALA A 139 22.29 -0.69 14.04
CA ALA A 139 21.15 0.18 13.73
C ALA A 139 21.59 1.59 13.31
N ASP A 140 22.57 2.18 14.02
CA ASP A 140 23.07 3.52 13.74
C ASP A 140 23.70 3.60 12.34
N LYS A 141 24.54 2.61 12.01
CA LYS A 141 25.16 2.50 10.70
C LYS A 141 24.10 2.34 9.62
N LYS A 142 23.20 1.36 9.77
CA LYS A 142 22.15 1.02 8.79
C LYS A 142 21.20 2.19 8.52
N PHE A 143 20.82 2.94 9.55
CA PHE A 143 19.92 4.09 9.40
C PHE A 143 20.63 5.32 8.82
N LYS A 144 21.94 5.50 9.07
CA LYS A 144 22.72 6.56 8.44
C LYS A 144 23.04 6.27 6.97
N GLU A 145 23.22 5.02 6.60
CA GLU A 145 23.39 4.59 5.19
C GLU A 145 22.11 4.82 4.38
N ASP A 146 20.99 4.36 4.90
CA ASP A 146 19.68 4.51 4.26
C ASP A 146 18.62 4.92 5.29
N LYS A 147 18.27 6.20 5.29
CA LYS A 147 17.30 6.80 6.21
C LYS A 147 15.89 6.27 5.98
N THR A 148 15.60 5.76 4.78
CA THR A 148 14.27 5.16 4.50
C THR A 148 13.98 3.96 5.39
N ARG A 149 15.01 3.28 5.90
CA ARG A 149 14.87 2.16 6.85
C ARG A 149 14.22 2.60 8.17
N ILE A 150 14.40 3.86 8.60
CA ILE A 150 13.73 4.40 9.80
C ILE A 150 12.20 4.40 9.57
N LEU A 151 11.77 4.91 8.44
CA LEU A 151 10.35 4.96 8.09
C LEU A 151 9.77 3.56 7.84
N ARG A 152 10.56 2.68 7.23
CA ARG A 152 10.20 1.27 7.04
C ARG A 152 10.05 0.52 8.38
N ALA A 153 10.90 0.81 9.38
CA ALA A 153 10.75 0.25 10.73
C ALA A 153 9.40 0.65 11.36
N ILE A 154 9.07 1.94 11.29
CA ILE A 154 7.79 2.46 11.78
C ILE A 154 6.63 1.81 11.01
N ARG A 155 6.73 1.70 9.68
CA ARG A 155 5.71 1.05 8.86
C ARG A 155 5.51 -0.40 9.27
N PHE A 156 6.57 -1.21 9.36
CA PHE A 156 6.44 -2.61 9.77
C PHE A 156 5.85 -2.74 11.18
N ALA A 157 6.26 -1.87 12.13
CA ALA A 157 5.66 -1.87 13.45
C ALA A 157 4.14 -1.63 13.41
N CYS A 158 3.67 -0.77 12.51
CA CYS A 158 2.24 -0.50 12.32
C CYS A 158 1.54 -1.60 11.53
N THR A 159 2.05 -1.95 10.34
CA THR A 159 1.35 -2.87 9.43
C THR A 159 1.31 -4.32 9.91
N LEU A 160 2.33 -4.77 10.64
CA LEU A 160 2.42 -6.11 11.22
C LEU A 160 1.97 -6.17 12.69
N ASP A 161 1.72 -5.01 13.30
CA ASP A 161 1.47 -4.87 14.75
C ASP A 161 2.62 -5.45 15.60
N PHE A 162 3.85 -5.12 15.23
CA PHE A 162 5.07 -5.56 15.90
C PHE A 162 5.67 -4.41 16.72
N ASP A 163 6.41 -4.76 17.77
CA ASP A 163 7.17 -3.78 18.55
C ASP A 163 8.51 -3.46 17.92
N LEU A 164 9.00 -2.24 18.18
CA LEU A 164 10.34 -1.82 17.79
C LEU A 164 11.36 -2.28 18.82
N GLU A 165 12.50 -2.82 18.40
CA GLU A 165 13.58 -3.15 19.33
C GLU A 165 14.10 -1.89 20.07
N PRO A 166 14.68 -2.04 21.30
CA PRO A 166 15.18 -0.90 22.07
C PRO A 166 16.15 0.00 21.31
N ARG A 167 17.04 -0.54 20.45
CA ARG A 167 17.99 0.25 19.66
C ARG A 167 17.31 1.17 18.65
N ILE A 168 16.19 0.74 18.05
CA ILE A 168 15.39 1.61 17.17
C ILE A 168 14.74 2.70 18.00
N ILE A 169 14.18 2.34 19.16
CA ILE A 169 13.55 3.30 20.08
C ILE A 169 14.56 4.34 20.53
N ASP A 170 15.76 3.92 20.94
CA ASP A 170 16.84 4.82 21.36
C ASP A 170 17.27 5.77 20.23
N PHE A 171 17.36 5.24 19.00
CA PHE A 171 17.67 6.03 17.83
C PHE A 171 16.60 7.12 17.58
N LEU A 172 15.33 6.79 17.69
CA LEU A 172 14.21 7.73 17.54
C LEU A 172 14.16 8.75 18.69
N ALA A 173 14.44 8.31 19.93
CA ALA A 173 14.41 9.18 21.12
C ALA A 173 15.60 10.16 21.16
N ASN A 174 16.79 9.75 20.71
CA ASN A 174 18.05 10.48 20.82
C ASN A 174 18.30 11.50 19.70
N LYS A 175 17.24 12.12 19.17
CA LYS A 175 17.31 13.24 18.21
C LYS A 175 17.81 12.91 16.80
N HIS A 176 18.09 11.65 16.46
CA HIS A 176 18.47 11.24 15.10
C HIS A 176 17.28 11.24 14.14
N VAL A 177 16.08 11.42 14.65
CA VAL A 177 14.84 11.51 13.87
C VAL A 177 14.88 12.63 12.82
N TYR A 178 15.75 13.64 12.98
CA TYR A 178 15.94 14.69 11.96
C TYR A 178 16.39 14.13 10.61
N LEU A 179 17.00 12.94 10.58
CA LEU A 179 17.39 12.25 9.35
C LEU A 179 16.18 11.95 8.44
N LEU A 180 14.97 11.91 8.99
CA LEU A 180 13.74 11.82 8.20
C LEU A 180 13.55 13.01 7.24
N ASN A 181 14.21 14.16 7.49
CA ASN A 181 14.19 15.29 6.56
C ASN A 181 14.93 14.98 5.23
N GLU A 182 15.82 14.02 5.23
CA GLU A 182 16.55 13.60 4.03
C GLU A 182 15.76 12.59 3.15
N ILE A 183 14.55 12.22 3.59
CA ILE A 183 13.63 11.36 2.83
C ILE A 183 12.69 12.25 2.02
N SER A 184 12.51 11.92 0.74
CA SER A 184 11.63 12.71 -0.11
C SER A 184 10.16 12.64 0.36
N PRO A 185 9.38 13.72 0.16
CA PRO A 185 7.96 13.74 0.50
C PRO A 185 7.16 12.62 -0.17
N GLU A 186 7.49 12.26 -1.41
CA GLU A 186 6.83 11.18 -2.16
C GLU A 186 7.07 9.83 -1.52
N PHE A 187 8.31 9.57 -1.05
CA PHE A 187 8.60 8.34 -0.34
C PHE A 187 7.86 8.28 1.00
N LYS A 188 7.85 9.39 1.76
CA LYS A 188 7.10 9.49 3.01
C LYS A 188 5.63 9.19 2.79
N LYS A 189 5.00 9.84 1.81
CA LYS A 189 3.60 9.61 1.47
C LYS A 189 3.32 8.15 1.17
N ARG A 190 4.13 7.52 0.32
CA ARG A 190 3.96 6.11 -0.05
C ARG A 190 4.01 5.15 1.14
N GLU A 191 4.93 5.38 2.08
CA GLU A 191 5.02 4.55 3.29
C GLU A 191 3.88 4.86 4.28
N LEU A 192 3.47 6.14 4.38
CA LEU A 192 2.31 6.54 5.19
C LEU A 192 1.01 5.98 4.63
N ASP A 193 0.84 5.95 3.30
CA ASP A 193 -0.31 5.32 2.66
C ASP A 193 -0.47 3.85 3.09
N LYS A 194 0.65 3.09 3.11
CA LYS A 194 0.65 1.70 3.59
C LYS A 194 0.30 1.57 5.07
N ILE A 195 0.76 2.52 5.89
CA ILE A 195 0.42 2.57 7.32
C ILE A 195 -1.08 2.87 7.49
N PHE A 196 -1.60 3.83 6.75
CA PHE A 196 -2.98 4.30 6.88
C PHE A 196 -4.01 3.33 6.28
N ASP A 197 -3.59 2.48 5.36
CA ASP A 197 -4.40 1.33 4.89
C ASP A 197 -4.37 0.14 5.85
N SER A 198 -3.49 0.14 6.85
CA SER A 198 -3.46 -0.92 7.86
C SER A 198 -4.49 -0.69 8.96
N HIS A 199 -4.90 -1.77 9.62
CA HIS A 199 -5.81 -1.69 10.78
C HIS A 199 -5.20 -1.02 12.02
N ASN A 200 -3.90 -0.76 12.01
CA ASN A 200 -3.15 -0.24 13.16
C ASN A 200 -2.57 1.17 12.90
N ALA A 201 -3.23 1.99 12.09
CA ALA A 201 -2.79 3.36 11.82
C ALA A 201 -2.64 4.19 13.10
N TYR A 202 -3.44 3.90 14.15
CA TYR A 202 -3.34 4.55 15.47
C TYR A 202 -1.93 4.40 16.09
N LYS A 203 -1.23 3.28 15.83
CA LYS A 203 0.12 3.01 16.35
C LYS A 203 1.13 4.02 15.79
N PHE A 204 0.97 4.43 14.52
CA PHE A 204 1.77 5.50 13.94
C PHE A 204 1.59 6.80 14.72
N PHE A 205 0.34 7.24 14.97
CA PHE A 205 0.06 8.47 15.69
C PHE A 205 0.56 8.43 17.14
N TYR A 206 0.46 7.26 17.78
CA TYR A 206 1.07 7.05 19.10
C TYR A 206 2.59 7.26 19.06
N LEU A 207 3.30 6.64 18.11
CA LEU A 207 4.76 6.76 17.97
C LEU A 207 5.18 8.20 17.66
N VAL A 208 4.54 8.85 16.69
CA VAL A 208 4.92 10.22 16.31
C VAL A 208 4.65 11.24 17.41
N LYS A 209 3.61 11.03 18.22
CA LYS A 209 3.32 11.85 19.40
C LYS A 209 4.34 11.60 20.51
N ARG A 210 4.60 10.32 20.83
CA ARG A 210 5.53 9.91 21.89
C ARG A 210 6.94 10.44 21.68
N TYR A 211 7.45 10.41 20.44
CA TYR A 211 8.81 10.83 20.08
C TYR A 211 8.86 12.22 19.42
N ASN A 212 7.76 12.95 19.42
CA ASN A 212 7.65 14.30 18.84
C ASN A 212 8.14 14.37 17.37
N MET A 213 7.75 13.39 16.56
CA MET A 213 8.26 13.19 15.19
C MET A 213 7.35 13.76 14.11
N TRP A 214 6.13 14.17 14.43
CA TRP A 214 5.10 14.52 13.45
C TRP A 214 5.56 15.51 12.38
N LYS A 215 6.36 16.53 12.75
CA LYS A 215 6.91 17.52 11.82
C LYS A 215 7.81 16.91 10.71
N TYR A 216 8.47 15.79 11.00
CA TYR A 216 9.34 15.11 10.04
C TYR A 216 8.58 14.28 9.00
N PHE A 217 7.28 14.10 9.19
CA PHE A 217 6.36 13.45 8.26
C PHE A 217 5.52 14.41 7.44
N ASN A 218 5.86 15.71 7.45
CA ASN A 218 5.05 16.76 6.81
C ASN A 218 3.62 16.84 7.37
N ILE A 219 3.44 16.53 8.65
CA ILE A 219 2.18 16.63 9.39
C ILE A 219 2.28 17.84 10.32
N HIS A 220 1.33 18.79 10.21
CA HIS A 220 1.37 20.04 10.97
C HIS A 220 0.81 19.88 12.38
N ARG A 221 -0.15 19.01 12.55
CA ARG A 221 -0.80 18.72 13.82
C ARG A 221 -1.09 17.23 13.92
N VAL A 222 -0.88 16.65 15.11
CA VAL A 222 -1.30 15.27 15.41
C VAL A 222 -2.75 15.31 15.88
N PRO A 223 -3.72 14.94 15.06
CA PRO A 223 -5.12 14.87 15.47
C PRO A 223 -5.37 13.65 16.36
N GLN A 224 -6.51 13.63 17.02
CA GLN A 224 -7.10 12.39 17.47
C GLN A 224 -7.75 11.74 16.26
N VAL A 225 -7.12 10.69 15.72
CA VAL A 225 -7.57 10.04 14.49
C VAL A 225 -8.46 8.87 14.81
N THR A 226 -9.62 8.82 14.15
CA THR A 226 -10.49 7.64 14.10
C THR A 226 -10.01 6.73 12.97
N GLN A 227 -9.93 5.42 13.23
CA GLN A 227 -9.69 4.42 12.19
C GLN A 227 -10.82 4.46 11.17
N THR A 228 -10.48 4.35 9.89
CA THR A 228 -11.43 4.50 8.79
C THR A 228 -11.36 3.33 7.81
N TYR A 229 -12.29 3.31 6.87
CA TYR A 229 -12.41 2.26 5.86
C TYR A 229 -11.14 2.12 5.00
N SER A 230 -10.51 3.25 4.66
CA SER A 230 -9.25 3.29 3.92
C SER A 230 -8.37 4.47 4.37
N ARG A 231 -7.14 4.54 3.84
CA ARG A 231 -6.21 5.65 4.09
C ARG A 231 -6.79 7.04 3.83
N TYR A 232 -7.75 7.16 2.92
CA TYR A 232 -8.31 8.47 2.58
C TYR A 232 -9.08 9.11 3.73
N GLY A 233 -9.75 8.29 4.55
CA GLY A 233 -10.40 8.78 5.77
C GLY A 233 -9.38 9.25 6.82
N ILE A 234 -8.25 8.56 6.95
CA ILE A 234 -7.14 9.03 7.81
C ILE A 234 -6.59 10.35 7.27
N TRP A 235 -6.29 10.44 5.95
CA TRP A 235 -5.81 11.68 5.33
C TRP A 235 -6.79 12.85 5.46
N ALA A 236 -8.09 12.58 5.47
CA ALA A 236 -9.10 13.62 5.68
C ALA A 236 -9.04 14.24 7.09
N GLN A 237 -8.49 13.53 8.08
CA GLN A 237 -8.33 13.97 9.47
C GLN A 237 -6.96 14.61 9.74
N VAL A 238 -6.01 14.54 8.79
CA VAL A 238 -4.62 15.00 8.96
C VAL A 238 -4.37 16.26 8.15
N GLU A 239 -3.74 17.27 8.78
CA GLU A 239 -3.22 18.45 8.09
C GLU A 239 -1.78 18.20 7.63
N THR A 240 -1.54 18.32 6.32
CA THR A 240 -0.25 17.98 5.70
C THR A 240 0.02 18.78 4.44
N ASP A 241 1.31 19.01 4.12
CA ASP A 241 1.79 19.57 2.83
C ASP A 241 2.15 18.49 1.82
N LEU A 242 1.93 17.20 2.11
CA LEU A 242 2.19 16.16 1.15
C LEU A 242 1.30 16.31 -0.09
N ILE A 243 1.87 15.97 -1.24
CA ILE A 243 1.17 16.15 -2.52
C ILE A 243 0.30 14.93 -2.82
N PHE A 244 -0.94 15.21 -3.16
CA PHE A 244 -1.94 14.22 -3.59
C PHE A 244 -2.26 14.40 -5.07
N THR A 245 -2.59 13.31 -5.74
CA THR A 245 -3.14 13.32 -7.10
C THR A 245 -4.50 14.04 -7.12
N LYS A 246 -5.00 14.36 -8.31
CA LYS A 246 -6.33 14.99 -8.46
C LYS A 246 -7.44 14.11 -7.89
N GLU A 247 -7.34 12.80 -8.11
CA GLU A 247 -8.34 11.84 -7.63
C GLU A 247 -8.30 11.69 -6.11
N GLU A 248 -7.11 11.54 -5.50
CA GLU A 248 -6.96 11.51 -4.05
C GLU A 248 -7.52 12.78 -3.38
N LYS A 249 -7.23 13.96 -3.95
CA LYS A 249 -7.80 15.22 -3.46
C LYS A 249 -9.31 15.22 -3.52
N ARG A 250 -9.90 14.77 -4.64
CA ARG A 250 -11.35 14.69 -4.80
C ARG A 250 -11.99 13.82 -3.72
N ILE A 251 -11.39 12.65 -3.44
CA ILE A 251 -11.89 11.72 -2.41
C ILE A 251 -11.76 12.37 -1.01
N ILE A 252 -10.58 12.88 -0.66
CA ILE A 252 -10.32 13.50 0.65
C ILE A 252 -11.24 14.71 0.90
N GLU A 253 -11.42 15.57 -0.10
CA GLU A 253 -12.32 16.73 0.00
C GLU A 253 -13.78 16.32 0.12
N GLY A 254 -14.21 15.27 -0.60
CA GLY A 254 -15.55 14.70 -0.47
C GLY A 254 -15.82 14.21 0.96
N ILE A 255 -14.86 13.47 1.55
CA ILE A 255 -14.94 13.00 2.93
C ILE A 255 -15.04 14.20 3.89
N LYS A 256 -14.17 15.20 3.76
CA LYS A 256 -14.18 16.42 4.60
C LYS A 256 -15.51 17.17 4.55
N LYS A 257 -16.12 17.28 3.36
CA LYS A 257 -17.42 17.94 3.19
C LYS A 257 -18.53 17.23 3.94
N ILE A 258 -18.59 15.89 3.83
CA ILE A 258 -19.61 15.09 4.53
C ILE A 258 -19.38 15.15 6.04
N VAL A 259 -18.14 15.02 6.50
CA VAL A 259 -17.80 15.11 7.93
C VAL A 259 -18.15 16.48 8.49
N ALA A 260 -17.90 17.57 7.76
CA ALA A 260 -18.27 18.93 8.17
C ALA A 260 -19.80 19.14 8.21
N LYS A 261 -20.57 18.43 7.38
CA LYS A 261 -22.04 18.38 7.41
C LYS A 261 -22.57 17.65 8.66
N GLY A 262 -21.80 16.70 9.19
CA GLY A 262 -22.11 15.94 10.41
C GLY A 262 -23.10 14.77 10.23
N ASP A 263 -23.55 14.51 9.01
CA ASP A 263 -24.47 13.41 8.69
C ASP A 263 -24.33 12.96 7.22
N ILE A 264 -24.87 11.78 6.93
CA ILE A 264 -24.98 11.23 5.57
C ILE A 264 -26.45 11.07 5.25
N ASP A 265 -26.90 11.74 4.19
CA ASP A 265 -28.24 11.63 3.67
C ASP A 265 -28.26 10.94 2.28
N PHE A 266 -29.46 10.81 1.73
CA PHE A 266 -29.70 10.17 0.45
C PHE A 266 -28.96 10.88 -0.71
N LEU A 267 -28.84 12.21 -0.67
CA LEU A 267 -28.17 12.98 -1.71
C LEU A 267 -26.67 12.67 -1.78
N ASP A 268 -26.04 12.34 -0.65
CA ASP A 268 -24.64 11.97 -0.61
C ASP A 268 -24.36 10.70 -1.40
N PHE A 269 -25.29 9.74 -1.44
CA PHE A 269 -25.15 8.52 -2.25
C PHE A 269 -25.19 8.82 -3.77
N VAL A 270 -25.91 9.85 -4.17
CA VAL A 270 -25.94 10.30 -5.57
C VAL A 270 -24.68 11.05 -5.96
N LEU A 271 -24.09 11.80 -5.04
CA LEU A 271 -22.97 12.72 -5.31
C LEU A 271 -21.60 12.11 -5.10
N HIS A 272 -21.48 11.07 -4.27
CA HIS A 272 -20.22 10.54 -3.80
C HIS A 272 -20.10 9.05 -4.03
N SER A 273 -18.87 8.58 -4.23
CA SER A 273 -18.57 7.15 -4.33
C SER A 273 -18.69 6.45 -2.97
N PRO A 274 -18.94 5.11 -2.95
CA PRO A 274 -18.95 4.33 -1.72
C PRO A 274 -17.70 4.53 -0.84
N GLU A 275 -16.54 4.67 -1.45
CA GLU A 275 -15.26 4.99 -0.78
C GLU A 275 -15.37 6.23 0.13
N ILE A 276 -15.95 7.31 -0.40
CA ILE A 276 -16.14 8.58 0.33
C ILE A 276 -17.14 8.38 1.47
N LEU A 277 -18.26 7.71 1.20
CA LEU A 277 -19.32 7.50 2.18
C LEU A 277 -18.87 6.64 3.36
N TYR A 278 -18.21 5.51 3.11
CA TYR A 278 -17.73 4.63 4.18
C TYR A 278 -16.68 5.30 5.05
N ASN A 279 -15.74 6.05 4.45
CA ASN A 279 -14.75 6.78 5.22
C ASN A 279 -15.37 7.90 6.06
N ALA A 280 -16.32 8.67 5.53
CA ALA A 280 -17.03 9.70 6.28
C ALA A 280 -17.88 9.09 7.40
N ALA A 281 -18.57 7.97 7.14
CA ALA A 281 -19.34 7.26 8.14
C ALA A 281 -18.50 6.77 9.30
N SER A 282 -17.31 6.23 9.02
CA SER A 282 -16.37 5.81 10.07
C SER A 282 -15.93 6.97 10.96
N ILE A 283 -15.64 8.14 10.38
CA ILE A 283 -15.26 9.33 11.15
C ILE A 283 -16.42 9.83 12.01
N LEU A 284 -17.65 9.76 11.50
CA LEU A 284 -18.86 10.20 12.20
C LEU A 284 -19.42 9.16 13.17
N GLY A 285 -18.96 7.90 13.10
CA GLY A 285 -19.49 6.80 13.93
C GLY A 285 -20.90 6.36 13.53
N ILE A 286 -21.24 6.46 12.23
CA ILE A 286 -22.59 6.18 11.70
C ILE A 286 -22.59 5.10 10.58
N GLU A 287 -21.65 4.16 10.62
CA GLU A 287 -21.53 3.10 9.59
C GLU A 287 -22.81 2.27 9.45
N GLY A 288 -23.52 2.05 10.57
CA GLY A 288 -24.80 1.36 10.56
C GLY A 288 -25.86 2.06 9.71
N LYS A 289 -25.90 3.40 9.72
CA LYS A 289 -26.79 4.19 8.89
C LYS A 289 -26.50 4.01 7.41
N VAL A 290 -25.22 4.01 7.01
CA VAL A 290 -24.82 3.80 5.61
C VAL A 290 -25.25 2.43 5.12
N ARG A 291 -25.06 1.37 5.93
CA ARG A 291 -25.52 0.01 5.59
C ARG A 291 -27.03 -0.02 5.37
N THR A 292 -27.79 0.53 6.31
CA THR A 292 -29.27 0.58 6.22
C THR A 292 -29.72 1.33 4.95
N LEU A 293 -29.09 2.46 4.65
CA LEU A 293 -29.43 3.22 3.43
C LEU A 293 -29.10 2.44 2.16
N LEU A 294 -27.93 1.75 2.11
CA LEU A 294 -27.56 0.88 0.99
C LEU A 294 -28.51 -0.29 0.78
N ASP A 295 -29.07 -0.85 1.87
CA ASP A 295 -30.05 -1.95 1.78
C ASP A 295 -31.40 -1.50 1.21
N ILE A 296 -31.74 -0.22 1.38
CA ILE A 296 -32.99 0.38 0.87
C ILE A 296 -32.86 0.83 -0.59
N LEU A 297 -31.62 1.09 -1.06
CA LEU A 297 -31.40 1.60 -2.41
C LEU A 297 -31.73 0.55 -3.48
N SER A 298 -32.56 0.95 -4.45
CA SER A 298 -32.90 0.13 -5.62
C SER A 298 -31.71 -0.11 -6.55
N ILE A 299 -30.74 0.83 -6.57
CA ILE A 299 -29.46 0.73 -7.28
C ILE A 299 -28.36 1.26 -6.37
N LYS A 300 -27.17 0.66 -6.44
CA LYS A 300 -25.99 1.03 -5.63
C LYS A 300 -24.95 1.84 -6.41
N SER A 301 -25.10 1.84 -7.72
CA SER A 301 -24.21 2.57 -8.61
C SER A 301 -24.90 2.95 -9.92
N ILE A 302 -24.36 3.99 -10.55
CA ILE A 302 -24.79 4.51 -11.85
C ILE A 302 -24.77 3.45 -12.98
N VAL A 303 -23.91 2.43 -12.84
CA VAL A 303 -23.77 1.32 -13.81
C VAL A 303 -24.97 0.37 -13.76
N GLU A 304 -25.74 0.39 -12.68
CA GLU A 304 -26.92 -0.46 -12.48
C GLU A 304 -28.21 0.09 -13.09
N ILE A 305 -28.17 1.30 -13.69
CA ILE A 305 -29.33 1.86 -14.41
C ILE A 305 -29.58 1.02 -15.66
N ASP A 306 -30.81 0.47 -15.78
CA ASP A 306 -31.22 -0.38 -16.90
C ASP A 306 -31.49 0.43 -18.19
N MET A 307 -30.53 1.28 -18.52
CA MET A 307 -30.57 2.10 -19.75
C MET A 307 -29.17 2.58 -20.14
N SER A 308 -28.75 2.26 -21.37
CA SER A 308 -27.45 2.75 -21.86
C SER A 308 -27.44 4.27 -22.07
N VAL A 309 -26.29 4.89 -21.87
CA VAL A 309 -26.03 6.31 -22.12
C VAL A 309 -26.45 6.70 -23.55
N SER A 310 -26.09 5.88 -24.54
CA SER A 310 -26.46 6.12 -25.94
C SER A 310 -27.97 6.13 -26.19
N THR A 311 -28.70 5.29 -25.47
CA THR A 311 -30.19 5.28 -25.58
C THR A 311 -30.78 6.53 -24.91
N MET A 312 -30.25 6.95 -23.78
CA MET A 312 -30.74 8.13 -23.06
C MET A 312 -30.51 9.42 -23.86
N LEU A 313 -29.39 9.55 -24.58
CA LEU A 313 -29.07 10.68 -25.46
C LEU A 313 -30.05 10.86 -26.65
N ASN A 314 -30.89 9.86 -26.96
CA ASN A 314 -31.97 10.04 -27.93
C ASN A 314 -33.16 10.85 -27.39
N TYR A 315 -33.22 11.10 -26.08
CA TYR A 315 -34.32 11.78 -25.39
C TYR A 315 -33.87 13.04 -24.64
N VAL A 316 -32.56 13.30 -24.53
CA VAL A 316 -32.00 14.41 -23.76
C VAL A 316 -30.88 15.05 -24.56
N ASP A 317 -30.86 16.39 -24.63
CA ASP A 317 -29.77 17.12 -25.25
C ASP A 317 -28.42 16.86 -24.49
N ILE A 318 -27.34 16.85 -25.26
CA ILE A 318 -26.02 16.53 -24.73
C ILE A 318 -25.59 17.50 -23.63
N ASP A 319 -25.98 18.76 -23.74
CA ASP A 319 -25.66 19.82 -22.76
C ASP A 319 -26.42 19.62 -21.44
N ASP A 320 -27.61 19.07 -21.46
CA ASP A 320 -28.43 18.76 -20.30
C ASP A 320 -28.24 17.34 -19.79
N PHE A 321 -27.54 16.47 -20.54
CA PHE A 321 -27.42 15.05 -20.24
C PHE A 321 -26.96 14.78 -18.81
N LYS A 322 -25.87 15.43 -18.38
CA LYS A 322 -25.31 15.23 -17.05
C LYS A 322 -26.29 15.58 -15.92
N ARG A 323 -27.07 16.63 -16.10
CA ARG A 323 -28.08 17.09 -15.14
C ARG A 323 -29.24 16.10 -15.08
N VAL A 324 -29.77 15.73 -16.23
CA VAL A 324 -30.94 14.83 -16.35
C VAL A 324 -30.54 13.41 -15.87
N TYR A 325 -29.36 12.94 -16.23
CA TYR A 325 -28.88 11.64 -15.79
C TYR A 325 -28.81 11.53 -14.24
N LYS A 326 -28.35 12.58 -13.57
CA LYS A 326 -28.35 12.65 -12.10
C LYS A 326 -29.76 12.69 -11.49
N ILE A 327 -30.75 13.31 -12.20
CA ILE A 327 -32.11 13.31 -11.75
C ILE A 327 -32.73 11.91 -11.88
N VAL A 328 -32.49 11.21 -13.00
CA VAL A 328 -32.96 9.84 -13.22
C VAL A 328 -32.35 8.90 -12.16
N GLU A 329 -31.02 8.94 -11.99
CA GLU A 329 -30.31 8.17 -10.97
C GLU A 329 -30.95 8.37 -9.58
N ARG A 330 -31.14 9.62 -9.20
CA ARG A 330 -31.75 9.98 -7.92
C ARG A 330 -33.17 9.41 -7.75
N ASN A 331 -34.03 9.56 -8.78
CA ASN A 331 -35.39 9.07 -8.67
C ASN A 331 -35.48 7.55 -8.61
N ILE A 332 -34.59 6.84 -9.31
CA ILE A 332 -34.49 5.37 -9.18
C ILE A 332 -34.03 4.98 -7.77
N MET A 333 -32.99 5.62 -7.26
CA MET A 333 -32.48 5.37 -5.91
C MET A 333 -33.54 5.63 -4.83
N GLU A 334 -34.33 6.69 -4.99
CA GLU A 334 -35.44 7.03 -4.07
C GLU A 334 -36.68 6.15 -4.26
N GLY A 335 -36.67 5.18 -5.17
CA GLY A 335 -37.84 4.36 -5.50
C GLY A 335 -39.00 5.10 -6.14
N LYS A 336 -38.77 6.32 -6.62
CA LYS A 336 -39.77 7.15 -7.32
C LYS A 336 -39.88 6.82 -8.79
N LEU A 337 -38.87 6.18 -9.36
CA LEU A 337 -38.81 5.73 -10.75
C LEU A 337 -38.35 4.28 -10.76
N GLU A 338 -39.06 3.40 -11.44
CA GLU A 338 -38.64 2.02 -11.62
C GLU A 338 -37.39 1.95 -12.50
N ASN A 339 -36.44 1.07 -12.11
CA ASN A 339 -35.22 0.83 -12.86
C ASN A 339 -35.48 -0.12 -14.03
N ASN A 340 -36.26 0.31 -14.99
CA ASN A 340 -36.45 -0.37 -16.26
C ASN A 340 -36.50 0.63 -17.40
N LYS A 341 -36.13 0.18 -18.59
CA LYS A 341 -36.00 1.03 -19.78
C LYS A 341 -37.26 1.79 -20.14
N GLU A 342 -38.43 1.15 -20.00
CA GLU A 342 -39.75 1.76 -20.38
C GLU A 342 -40.14 2.89 -19.43
N ALA A 343 -40.00 2.66 -18.11
CA ALA A 343 -40.27 3.68 -17.10
C ALA A 343 -39.32 4.88 -17.24
N ILE A 344 -38.03 4.63 -17.48
CA ILE A 344 -37.04 5.69 -17.67
C ILE A 344 -37.35 6.52 -18.92
N ILE A 345 -37.68 5.88 -20.05
CA ILE A 345 -38.10 6.59 -21.29
C ILE A 345 -39.35 7.41 -21.05
N GLY A 346 -40.35 6.82 -20.36
CA GLY A 346 -41.57 7.54 -20.01
C GLY A 346 -41.29 8.81 -19.20
N TYR A 347 -40.41 8.70 -18.19
CA TYR A 347 -39.98 9.82 -17.37
C TYR A 347 -39.22 10.90 -18.17
N LEU A 348 -38.28 10.50 -19.04
CA LEU A 348 -37.51 11.44 -19.87
C LEU A 348 -38.38 12.23 -20.87
N LYS A 349 -39.48 11.64 -21.36
CA LYS A 349 -40.43 12.33 -22.23
C LYS A 349 -41.29 13.35 -21.51
N CYS A 350 -41.32 13.33 -20.18
CA CYS A 350 -42.07 14.28 -19.35
C CYS A 350 -41.20 15.42 -18.80
N LEU A 351 -39.89 15.37 -19.00
CA LEU A 351 -38.93 16.42 -18.64
C LEU A 351 -38.85 17.47 -19.75
#